data_3dbe8d535c81de4e589049e812daf537
#
_entry.id   3dbe8d535c81de4e589049e812daf537
#
_cell.length_a   1.000
_cell.length_b   1.000
_cell.length_c   1.000
_cell.angle_alpha   90.00
_cell.angle_beta   90.00
_cell.angle_gamma   90.00
#
_symmetry.space_group_name_H-M   'P 1'
#
loop_
_entity.id
_entity.type
_entity.pdbx_description
1 polymer ?
#
loop_
_entity_poly.entity_id
_entity_poly.type
_entity_poly.pdbx_seq_one_letter_code
_entity_poly.pdbx_strand_id
1 'polypeptide(L)'
;MIYLIDFFVISIMNLKSKFSISVILIVLSITSVYIFNSITSKQAVFSVAKNSKYTVEVFKTPTCGCCNGYVSFLEGEQFKVKKTNMTSLDLIKTKYNIPGEMQSCHTSVVGKYFIEGHVPIEAINKLLKEQPDIDGIALPGMPIGTPGMPGNKEAPYVIYQLIDGEYSLFMTI
;
A
#
# COMPACT_ATOMS: atom_id res chain seq x y z
N MET A 1 64.05 -29.32 -22.35
CA MET A 1 62.85 -29.22 -23.25
C MET A 1 61.56 -29.76 -22.59
N ILE A 2 61.64 -30.54 -21.51
CA ILE A 2 60.48 -31.12 -20.80
C ILE A 2 59.82 -30.11 -19.83
N TYR A 3 60.56 -29.23 -19.18
CA TYR A 3 60.03 -28.23 -18.24
C TYR A 3 59.18 -27.11 -18.83
N LEU A 4 59.32 -26.80 -20.13
CA LEU A 4 58.50 -25.78 -20.81
C LEU A 4 57.09 -26.25 -21.17
N ILE A 5 56.92 -27.56 -21.36
CA ILE A 5 55.64 -28.15 -21.74
C ILE A 5 54.71 -28.21 -20.50
N ASP A 6 55.23 -28.55 -19.32
CA ASP A 6 54.46 -28.61 -18.10
C ASP A 6 53.94 -27.23 -17.67
N PHE A 7 54.74 -26.18 -17.82
CA PHE A 7 54.32 -24.82 -17.51
C PHE A 7 53.19 -24.30 -18.44
N PHE A 8 53.23 -24.70 -19.68
CA PHE A 8 52.24 -24.31 -20.71
C PHE A 8 50.92 -25.04 -20.47
N VAL A 9 50.95 -26.32 -20.13
CA VAL A 9 49.76 -27.14 -19.83
C VAL A 9 49.08 -26.66 -18.54
N ILE A 10 49.82 -26.36 -17.51
CA ILE A 10 49.28 -25.82 -16.24
C ILE A 10 48.66 -24.43 -16.45
N SER A 11 49.26 -23.59 -17.30
CA SER A 11 48.72 -22.26 -17.61
C SER A 11 47.40 -22.33 -18.39
N ILE A 12 47.27 -23.27 -19.32
CA ILE A 12 46.02 -23.47 -20.12
C ILE A 12 44.92 -24.08 -19.26
N MET A 13 45.23 -25.01 -18.38
CA MET A 13 44.25 -25.58 -17.45
C MET A 13 43.71 -24.52 -16.48
N ASN A 14 44.56 -23.63 -15.99
CA ASN A 14 44.17 -22.53 -15.12
C ASN A 14 43.33 -21.48 -15.81
N LEU A 15 43.59 -21.24 -17.10
CA LEU A 15 42.80 -20.32 -17.94
C LEU A 15 41.38 -20.86 -18.21
N LYS A 16 41.25 -22.16 -18.54
CA LYS A 16 39.96 -22.83 -18.74
C LYS A 16 39.12 -22.84 -17.44
N SER A 17 39.76 -23.07 -16.29
CA SER A 17 39.09 -23.02 -14.97
C SER A 17 38.56 -21.62 -14.64
N LYS A 18 39.36 -20.57 -14.85
CA LYS A 18 38.96 -19.17 -14.63
C LYS A 18 37.83 -18.73 -15.59
N PHE A 19 37.88 -19.18 -16.83
CA PHE A 19 36.84 -18.89 -17.80
C PHE A 19 35.52 -19.57 -17.46
N SER A 20 35.57 -20.81 -16.99
CA SER A 20 34.40 -21.57 -16.52
C SER A 20 33.75 -20.93 -15.27
N ILE A 21 34.55 -20.47 -14.31
CA ILE A 21 34.06 -19.80 -13.09
C ILE A 21 33.38 -18.47 -13.45
N SER A 22 33.99 -17.67 -14.36
CA SER A 22 33.41 -16.40 -14.81
C SER A 22 32.06 -16.58 -15.49
N VAL A 23 31.92 -17.60 -16.33
CA VAL A 23 30.65 -17.92 -17.02
C VAL A 23 29.60 -18.34 -16.01
N ILE A 24 29.95 -19.15 -15.02
CA ILE A 24 29.02 -19.57 -13.94
C ILE A 24 28.53 -18.36 -13.14
N LEU A 25 29.43 -17.44 -12.77
CA LEU A 25 29.06 -16.22 -12.02
C LEU A 25 28.13 -15.32 -12.83
N ILE A 26 28.37 -15.18 -14.14
CA ILE A 26 27.48 -14.40 -15.02
C ILE A 26 26.12 -15.04 -15.12
N VAL A 27 26.02 -16.35 -15.29
CA VAL A 27 24.75 -17.08 -15.34
C VAL A 27 23.99 -16.95 -14.01
N LEU A 28 24.68 -17.07 -12.88
CA LEU A 28 24.06 -16.89 -11.55
C LEU A 28 23.55 -15.46 -11.33
N SER A 29 24.29 -14.46 -11.80
CA SER A 29 23.83 -13.07 -11.69
C SER A 29 22.58 -12.79 -12.56
N ILE A 30 22.57 -13.29 -13.79
CA ILE A 30 21.41 -13.15 -14.70
C ILE A 30 20.18 -13.88 -14.14
N THR A 31 20.34 -15.08 -13.62
CA THR A 31 19.24 -15.84 -13.02
C THR A 31 18.71 -15.17 -11.75
N SER A 32 19.58 -14.59 -10.91
CA SER A 32 19.18 -13.83 -9.74
C SER A 32 18.35 -12.60 -10.09
N VAL A 33 18.77 -11.82 -11.08
CA VAL A 33 18.00 -10.66 -11.58
C VAL A 33 16.66 -11.08 -12.16
N TYR A 34 16.64 -12.18 -12.94
CA TYR A 34 15.40 -12.70 -13.51
C TYR A 34 14.40 -13.15 -12.44
N ILE A 35 14.87 -13.88 -11.42
CA ILE A 35 14.04 -14.33 -10.29
C ILE A 35 13.53 -13.13 -9.51
N PHE A 36 14.39 -12.13 -9.21
CA PHE A 36 14.01 -10.93 -8.49
C PHE A 36 12.89 -10.15 -9.22
N ASN A 37 13.05 -9.90 -10.52
CA ASN A 37 12.05 -9.23 -11.34
C ASN A 37 10.73 -10.02 -11.43
N SER A 38 10.82 -11.34 -11.52
CA SER A 38 9.64 -12.22 -11.57
C SER A 38 8.84 -12.24 -10.26
N ILE A 39 9.52 -12.16 -9.12
CA ILE A 39 8.87 -12.08 -7.80
C ILE A 39 8.22 -10.70 -7.62
N THR A 40 8.92 -9.63 -7.96
CA THR A 40 8.41 -8.26 -7.83
C THR A 40 7.18 -8.03 -8.71
N SER A 41 7.18 -8.51 -9.94
CA SER A 41 6.03 -8.39 -10.84
C SER A 41 4.81 -9.18 -10.36
N LYS A 42 5.01 -10.37 -9.81
CA LYS A 42 3.91 -11.18 -9.24
C LYS A 42 3.28 -10.51 -8.00
N GLN A 43 4.07 -9.87 -7.16
CA GLN A 43 3.56 -9.14 -5.98
C GLN A 43 2.73 -7.91 -6.39
N ALA A 44 3.18 -7.16 -7.39
CA ALA A 44 2.45 -6.00 -7.91
C ALA A 44 1.10 -6.42 -8.53
N VAL A 45 1.08 -7.45 -9.37
CA VAL A 45 -0.15 -7.98 -9.97
C VAL A 45 -1.11 -8.54 -8.91
N PHE A 46 -0.60 -9.19 -7.88
CA PHE A 46 -1.43 -9.73 -6.80
C PHE A 46 -2.10 -8.63 -5.97
N SER A 47 -1.40 -7.53 -5.66
CA SER A 47 -1.98 -6.40 -4.93
C SER A 47 -3.03 -5.65 -5.74
N VAL A 48 -2.80 -5.46 -7.05
CA VAL A 48 -3.78 -4.85 -7.98
C VAL A 48 -5.07 -5.67 -8.06
N ALA A 49 -4.97 -7.00 -8.22
CA ALA A 49 -6.13 -7.88 -8.26
C ALA A 49 -6.89 -7.93 -6.92
N LYS A 50 -6.20 -7.69 -5.80
CA LYS A 50 -6.78 -7.75 -4.46
C LYS A 50 -7.81 -6.63 -4.21
N ASN A 51 -7.50 -5.39 -4.60
CA ASN A 51 -8.36 -4.25 -4.31
C ASN A 51 -9.53 -4.12 -5.29
N SER A 52 -9.39 -4.58 -6.54
CA SER A 52 -10.44 -4.51 -7.56
C SER A 52 -11.75 -5.24 -7.21
N LYS A 53 -11.72 -6.16 -6.24
CA LYS A 53 -12.90 -6.85 -5.74
C LYS A 53 -13.75 -6.02 -4.78
N TYR A 54 -13.16 -4.97 -4.16
CA TYR A 54 -13.85 -4.14 -3.20
C TYR A 54 -14.47 -2.92 -3.86
N THR A 55 -15.70 -2.61 -3.46
CA THR A 55 -16.34 -1.32 -3.76
C THR A 55 -16.25 -0.46 -2.52
N VAL A 56 -15.74 0.77 -2.68
CA VAL A 56 -15.67 1.79 -1.63
C VAL A 56 -16.69 2.87 -1.98
N GLU A 57 -17.65 3.11 -1.12
CA GLU A 57 -18.57 4.25 -1.25
C GLU A 57 -18.02 5.41 -0.44
N VAL A 58 -17.76 6.55 -1.10
CA VAL A 58 -17.22 7.78 -0.48
C VAL A 58 -18.33 8.81 -0.35
N PHE A 59 -18.70 9.13 0.88
CA PHE A 59 -19.66 10.17 1.24
C PHE A 59 -18.91 11.47 1.49
N LYS A 60 -19.18 12.49 0.68
CA LYS A 60 -18.48 13.78 0.73
C LYS A 60 -19.38 14.93 0.31
N THR A 61 -18.98 16.17 0.62
CA THR A 61 -19.64 17.35 0.06
C THR A 61 -19.18 17.59 -1.40
N PRO A 62 -20.03 18.16 -2.27
CA PRO A 62 -19.69 18.38 -3.68
C PRO A 62 -18.41 19.21 -3.89
N THR A 63 -18.19 20.21 -3.02
CA THR A 63 -17.10 21.19 -3.12
C THR A 63 -15.80 20.79 -2.45
N CYS A 64 -15.75 19.61 -1.80
CA CYS A 64 -14.55 19.14 -1.08
C CYS A 64 -13.44 18.72 -2.06
N GLY A 65 -12.44 19.58 -2.27
CA GLY A 65 -11.33 19.34 -3.19
C GLY A 65 -10.41 18.19 -2.75
N CYS A 66 -10.00 18.17 -1.47
CA CYS A 66 -9.16 17.10 -0.93
C CYS A 66 -9.88 15.73 -0.96
N CYS A 67 -11.21 15.70 -0.76
CA CYS A 67 -11.99 14.48 -0.90
C CYS A 67 -11.97 13.94 -2.36
N ASN A 68 -11.95 14.83 -3.36
CA ASN A 68 -11.76 14.41 -4.76
C ASN A 68 -10.38 13.80 -4.98
N GLY A 69 -9.34 14.38 -4.38
CA GLY A 69 -7.99 13.82 -4.37
C GLY A 69 -7.95 12.43 -3.74
N TYR A 70 -8.66 12.23 -2.63
CA TYR A 70 -8.75 10.93 -1.97
C TYR A 70 -9.49 9.88 -2.81
N VAL A 71 -10.56 10.29 -3.50
CA VAL A 71 -11.25 9.43 -4.47
C VAL A 71 -10.29 8.96 -5.56
N SER A 72 -9.54 9.89 -6.17
CA SER A 72 -8.55 9.55 -7.20
C SER A 72 -7.45 8.63 -6.69
N PHE A 73 -7.03 8.82 -5.43
CA PHE A 73 -6.09 7.90 -4.77
C PHE A 73 -6.67 6.49 -4.66
N LEU A 74 -7.91 6.33 -4.17
CA LEU A 74 -8.56 5.01 -4.06
C LEU A 74 -8.73 4.34 -5.43
N GLU A 75 -9.10 5.11 -6.46
CA GLU A 75 -9.18 4.61 -7.85
C GLU A 75 -7.80 4.15 -8.35
N GLY A 76 -6.72 4.89 -8.02
CA GLY A 76 -5.33 4.51 -8.29
C GLY A 76 -4.91 3.22 -7.59
N GLU A 77 -5.42 2.97 -6.39
CA GLU A 77 -5.21 1.73 -5.62
C GLU A 77 -6.15 0.59 -6.06
N GLN A 78 -6.81 0.74 -7.21
CA GLN A 78 -7.65 -0.26 -7.86
C GLN A 78 -8.96 -0.60 -7.11
N PHE A 79 -9.45 0.28 -6.24
CA PHE A 79 -10.80 0.14 -5.70
C PHE A 79 -11.85 0.55 -6.74
N LYS A 80 -13.01 -0.10 -6.69
CA LYS A 80 -14.21 0.41 -7.36
C LYS A 80 -14.81 1.51 -6.49
N VAL A 81 -14.76 2.78 -6.92
CA VAL A 81 -15.22 3.90 -6.11
C VAL A 81 -16.59 4.38 -6.55
N LYS A 82 -17.55 4.38 -5.60
CA LYS A 82 -18.85 5.04 -5.73
C LYS A 82 -18.80 6.36 -4.96
N LYS A 83 -19.10 7.48 -5.63
CA LYS A 83 -19.12 8.82 -5.04
C LYS A 83 -20.55 9.20 -4.70
N THR A 84 -20.81 9.50 -3.42
CA THR A 84 -22.11 9.96 -2.94
C THR A 84 -21.96 11.37 -2.34
N ASN A 85 -22.46 12.37 -3.09
CA ASN A 85 -22.45 13.76 -2.64
C ASN A 85 -23.60 14.02 -1.69
N MET A 86 -23.28 14.66 -0.56
CA MET A 86 -24.23 15.03 0.49
C MET A 86 -24.07 16.51 0.85
N THR A 87 -25.14 17.18 1.24
CA THR A 87 -25.12 18.59 1.70
C THR A 87 -24.53 18.69 3.11
N SER A 88 -24.77 17.68 3.97
CA SER A 88 -24.13 17.48 5.27
C SER A 88 -23.76 16.01 5.44
N LEU A 89 -22.68 15.76 6.18
CA LEU A 89 -22.22 14.41 6.55
C LEU A 89 -22.72 13.94 7.91
N ASP A 90 -23.49 14.75 8.63
CA ASP A 90 -23.96 14.44 10.00
C ASP A 90 -24.70 13.10 10.07
N LEU A 91 -25.55 12.83 9.07
CA LEU A 91 -26.32 11.58 9.03
C LEU A 91 -25.41 10.35 8.91
N ILE A 92 -24.38 10.42 8.07
CA ILE A 92 -23.46 9.28 7.89
C ILE A 92 -22.56 9.10 9.10
N LYS A 93 -22.09 10.21 9.71
CA LYS A 93 -21.26 10.18 10.91
C LYS A 93 -22.03 9.66 12.12
N THR A 94 -23.28 10.09 12.29
CA THR A 94 -24.19 9.56 13.32
C THR A 94 -24.49 8.09 13.09
N LYS A 95 -24.76 7.67 11.84
CA LYS A 95 -25.02 6.26 11.50
C LYS A 95 -23.90 5.33 11.96
N TYR A 96 -22.66 5.76 11.83
CA TYR A 96 -21.49 4.98 12.21
C TYR A 96 -20.94 5.35 13.60
N ASN A 97 -21.69 6.14 14.38
CA ASN A 97 -21.31 6.57 15.74
C ASN A 97 -19.88 7.13 15.82
N ILE A 98 -19.47 7.97 14.82
CA ILE A 98 -18.13 8.52 14.75
C ILE A 98 -18.04 9.72 15.70
N PRO A 99 -17.21 9.68 16.78
CA PRO A 99 -17.07 10.78 17.72
C PRO A 99 -16.56 12.05 17.04
N GLY A 100 -16.95 13.22 17.55
CA GLY A 100 -16.61 14.51 16.94
C GLY A 100 -15.11 14.71 16.69
N GLU A 101 -14.28 14.31 17.66
CA GLU A 101 -12.81 14.40 17.59
C GLU A 101 -12.18 13.46 16.56
N MET A 102 -12.90 12.42 16.13
CA MET A 102 -12.46 11.48 15.10
C MET A 102 -12.97 11.86 13.71
N GLN A 103 -13.87 12.84 13.60
CA GLN A 103 -14.48 13.23 12.33
C GLN A 103 -13.50 13.98 11.42
N SER A 104 -13.68 13.75 10.12
CA SER A 104 -12.93 14.39 9.02
C SER A 104 -13.88 14.90 7.93
N CYS A 105 -13.33 15.32 6.79
CA CYS A 105 -14.08 15.95 5.70
C CYS A 105 -14.88 14.96 4.82
N HIS A 106 -14.70 13.65 4.98
CA HIS A 106 -15.46 12.61 4.29
C HIS A 106 -15.44 11.31 5.08
N THR A 107 -16.42 10.46 4.80
CA THR A 107 -16.52 9.09 5.32
C THR A 107 -16.58 8.13 4.14
N SER A 108 -15.77 7.10 4.14
CA SER A 108 -15.82 6.03 3.14
C SER A 108 -16.34 4.75 3.80
N VAL A 109 -16.99 3.88 3.01
CA VAL A 109 -17.51 2.60 3.49
C VAL A 109 -17.05 1.49 2.56
N VAL A 110 -16.46 0.43 3.13
CA VAL A 110 -16.02 -0.77 2.42
C VAL A 110 -16.40 -2.03 3.20
N GLY A 111 -17.27 -2.84 2.60
CA GLY A 111 -17.82 -4.01 3.31
C GLY A 111 -18.61 -3.59 4.55
N LYS A 112 -18.22 -4.11 5.72
CA LYS A 112 -18.82 -3.75 7.01
C LYS A 112 -18.17 -2.53 7.68
N TYR A 113 -17.04 -2.05 7.17
CA TYR A 113 -16.23 -1.04 7.83
C TYR A 113 -16.47 0.36 7.29
N PHE A 114 -16.43 1.36 8.15
CA PHE A 114 -16.18 2.72 7.73
C PHE A 114 -14.69 3.07 7.78
N ILE A 115 -14.30 4.04 6.98
CA ILE A 115 -12.98 4.66 6.92
C ILE A 115 -13.19 6.16 6.96
N GLU A 116 -12.77 6.80 8.05
CA GLU A 116 -12.96 8.22 8.28
C GLU A 116 -11.68 8.99 7.95
N GLY A 117 -11.79 9.95 7.01
CA GLY A 117 -10.68 10.81 6.61
C GLY A 117 -9.70 10.18 5.63
N HIS A 118 -8.53 10.80 5.51
CA HIS A 118 -7.51 10.52 4.51
C HIS A 118 -6.58 9.34 4.89
N VAL A 119 -7.17 8.20 5.22
CA VAL A 119 -6.46 7.01 5.69
C VAL A 119 -5.57 6.43 4.57
N PRO A 120 -4.27 6.19 4.83
CA PRO A 120 -3.34 5.59 3.87
C PRO A 120 -3.68 4.14 3.53
N ILE A 121 -3.20 3.69 2.35
CA ILE A 121 -3.51 2.36 1.80
C ILE A 121 -3.03 1.22 2.70
N GLU A 122 -1.94 1.41 3.43
CA GLU A 122 -1.39 0.42 4.35
C GLU A 122 -2.38 0.05 5.44
N ALA A 123 -3.06 1.05 6.02
CA ALA A 123 -4.09 0.83 7.04
C ALA A 123 -5.34 0.18 6.46
N ILE A 124 -5.78 0.61 5.26
CA ILE A 124 -6.92 0.01 4.56
C ILE A 124 -6.63 -1.46 4.25
N ASN A 125 -5.44 -1.76 3.74
CA ASN A 125 -5.03 -3.12 3.41
C ASN A 125 -4.94 -4.02 4.65
N LYS A 126 -4.42 -3.48 5.78
CA LYS A 126 -4.41 -4.18 7.06
C LYS A 126 -5.85 -4.52 7.50
N LEU A 127 -6.74 -3.53 7.50
CA LEU A 127 -8.15 -3.70 7.87
C LEU A 127 -8.83 -4.78 7.03
N LEU A 128 -8.70 -4.72 5.71
CA LEU A 128 -9.34 -5.67 4.79
C LEU A 128 -8.72 -7.07 4.82
N LYS A 129 -7.45 -7.19 5.21
CA LYS A 129 -6.75 -8.46 5.35
C LYS A 129 -7.09 -9.17 6.66
N GLU A 130 -7.03 -8.44 7.77
CA GLU A 130 -7.18 -9.00 9.11
C GLU A 130 -8.66 -9.16 9.50
N GLN A 131 -9.51 -8.32 8.92
CA GLN A 131 -10.96 -8.31 9.17
C GLN A 131 -11.33 -8.33 10.67
N PRO A 132 -10.74 -7.42 11.47
CA PRO A 132 -10.99 -7.38 12.91
C PRO A 132 -12.46 -7.11 13.22
N ASP A 133 -12.87 -7.42 14.44
CA ASP A 133 -14.23 -7.11 14.93
C ASP A 133 -14.30 -5.69 15.47
N ILE A 134 -14.33 -4.72 14.53
CA ILE A 134 -14.42 -3.28 14.77
C ILE A 134 -15.41 -2.66 13.79
N ASP A 135 -15.87 -1.45 14.04
CA ASP A 135 -16.78 -0.71 13.15
C ASP A 135 -16.03 -0.02 12.00
N GLY A 136 -14.83 0.48 12.28
CA GLY A 136 -14.04 1.17 11.29
C GLY A 136 -12.71 1.72 11.80
N ILE A 137 -12.06 2.50 10.94
CA ILE A 137 -10.80 3.19 11.26
C ILE A 137 -10.88 4.67 10.90
N ALA A 138 -10.15 5.50 11.65
CA ALA A 138 -10.11 6.95 11.45
C ALA A 138 -8.70 7.52 11.43
N LEU A 139 -8.49 8.52 10.59
CA LEU A 139 -7.34 9.44 10.65
C LEU A 139 -7.88 10.87 10.81
N PRO A 140 -8.02 11.38 12.05
CA PRO A 140 -8.53 12.71 12.30
C PRO A 140 -7.56 13.82 11.89
N GLY A 141 -8.07 15.05 11.76
CA GLY A 141 -7.25 16.26 11.61
C GLY A 141 -6.67 16.51 10.21
N MET A 142 -6.93 15.68 9.21
CA MET A 142 -6.48 15.86 7.81
C MET A 142 -4.98 16.20 7.70
N PRO A 143 -4.05 15.35 8.20
CA PRO A 143 -2.62 15.66 8.21
C PRO A 143 -2.07 15.91 6.80
N ILE A 144 -1.11 16.84 6.69
CA ILE A 144 -0.40 17.15 5.43
C ILE A 144 0.30 15.89 4.91
N GLY A 145 0.30 15.70 3.58
CA GLY A 145 0.95 14.58 2.91
C GLY A 145 0.19 13.25 2.98
N THR A 146 -1.01 13.22 3.60
CA THR A 146 -1.91 12.07 3.50
C THR A 146 -2.53 11.98 2.10
N PRO A 147 -3.02 10.80 1.68
CA PRO A 147 -3.62 10.63 0.35
C PRO A 147 -4.69 11.68 0.03
N GLY A 148 -4.53 12.41 -1.08
CA GLY A 148 -5.42 13.50 -1.49
C GLY A 148 -5.18 14.84 -0.82
N MET A 149 -4.25 14.93 0.15
CA MET A 149 -3.81 16.18 0.76
C MET A 149 -2.48 16.65 0.15
N PRO A 150 -2.26 17.98 0.04
CA PRO A 150 -0.99 18.50 -0.44
C PRO A 150 0.15 18.32 0.59
N GLY A 151 1.39 18.54 0.15
CA GLY A 151 2.59 18.55 0.98
C GLY A 151 3.21 17.18 1.19
N ASN A 152 4.26 17.17 2.00
CA ASN A 152 5.00 15.96 2.36
C ASN A 152 4.62 15.50 3.76
N LYS A 153 4.79 14.22 4.02
CA LYS A 153 4.62 13.65 5.36
C LYS A 153 5.68 14.24 6.31
N GLU A 154 5.23 14.91 7.36
CA GLU A 154 6.10 15.58 8.35
C GLU A 154 6.21 14.80 9.66
N ALA A 155 5.22 13.96 9.96
CA ALA A 155 5.17 13.15 11.19
C ALA A 155 4.50 11.79 10.92
N PRO A 156 4.67 10.82 11.80
CA PRO A 156 3.91 9.57 11.73
C PRO A 156 2.40 9.83 11.79
N TYR A 157 1.62 9.12 10.96
CA TYR A 157 0.18 9.14 11.02
C TYR A 157 -0.32 8.13 12.03
N VAL A 158 -1.11 8.60 12.99
CA VAL A 158 -1.75 7.75 14.01
C VAL A 158 -3.16 7.43 13.54
N ILE A 159 -3.39 6.17 13.21
CA ILE A 159 -4.70 5.66 12.78
C ILE A 159 -5.36 4.97 13.97
N TYR A 160 -6.61 5.33 14.20
CA TYR A 160 -7.44 4.79 15.29
C TYR A 160 -8.42 3.76 14.75
N GLN A 161 -8.72 2.73 15.54
CA GLN A 161 -9.87 1.86 15.36
C GLN A 161 -11.02 2.33 16.24
N LEU A 162 -12.26 2.07 15.79
CA LEU A 162 -13.47 2.45 16.52
C LEU A 162 -14.37 1.23 16.72
N ILE A 163 -14.94 1.13 17.93
CA ILE A 163 -15.92 0.13 18.33
C ILE A 163 -16.97 0.85 19.17
N ASP A 164 -18.22 0.86 18.75
CA ASP A 164 -19.34 1.50 19.45
C ASP A 164 -19.09 2.98 19.85
N GLY A 165 -18.31 3.71 19.03
CA GLY A 165 -17.95 5.11 19.29
C GLY A 165 -16.72 5.31 20.17
N GLU A 166 -16.20 4.29 20.83
CA GLU A 166 -14.93 4.34 21.54
C GLU A 166 -13.78 4.11 20.57
N TYR A 167 -12.63 4.76 20.80
CA TYR A 167 -11.49 4.64 19.90
C TYR A 167 -10.19 4.26 20.63
N SER A 168 -9.34 3.55 19.94
CA SER A 168 -8.01 3.16 20.40
C SER A 168 -7.03 3.07 19.22
N LEU A 169 -5.74 2.92 19.50
CA LEU A 169 -4.72 2.84 18.45
C LEU A 169 -4.94 1.60 17.58
N PHE A 170 -5.04 1.80 16.25
CA PHE A 170 -5.03 0.73 15.24
C PHE A 170 -3.63 0.46 14.70
N MET A 171 -2.94 1.53 14.29
CA MET A 171 -1.53 1.49 13.84
C MET A 171 -0.95 2.89 13.69
N THR A 172 0.36 2.95 13.59
CA THR A 172 1.12 4.15 13.22
C THR A 172 1.89 3.89 11.93
N ILE A 173 1.87 4.81 11.02
CA ILE A 173 2.55 4.73 9.71
C ILE A 173 3.58 5.83 9.60
#